data_88be3789a49c04523bd8ac713fbd2739
#
_entry.id   88be3789a49c04523bd8ac713fbd2739
#
_cell.length_a   1.000
_cell.length_b   1.000
_cell.length_c   1.000
_cell.angle_alpha   90.00
_cell.angle_beta   90.00
_cell.angle_gamma   90.00
#
_symmetry.space_group_name_H-M   'P 1'
#
loop_
_entity.id
_entity.type
_entity.pdbx_description
1 polymer ?
#
loop_
_entity_poly.entity_id
_entity_poly.type
_entity_poly.pdbx_seq_one_letter_code
_entity_poly.pdbx_strand_id
1 'polypeptide(L)'
;MRRPLLVPLIAGTMLVSAGLVLIASSPVHAGPLYTLNTLCSVAGAPSSRCTVEAVDQGSVTLYRHRIGKQETVIGISEEPYVRMGRWNHATSSWQPLSSATARLSANTVCFNGTDLCVVNPNYLNSLRQEKGAVLNGRDLLKVTFGSDGRINAYCYDDGCPSTAP
;
A
#
# COMPACT_ATOMS: atom_id res chain seq x y z
N MET A 1 5.57 -77.32 54.80
CA MET A 1 4.62 -76.23 54.69
C MET A 1 5.40 -74.93 54.59
N ARG A 2 5.58 -74.43 53.34
CA ARG A 2 6.28 -73.16 53.06
C ARG A 2 5.28 -72.17 52.47
N ARG A 3 5.07 -71.01 53.14
CA ARG A 3 4.23 -69.94 52.69
C ARG A 3 5.02 -69.05 51.73
N PRO A 4 4.45 -68.62 50.60
CA PRO A 4 5.11 -67.63 49.76
C PRO A 4 4.80 -66.23 50.27
N LEU A 5 5.83 -65.36 50.33
CA LEU A 5 5.77 -63.93 50.58
C LEU A 5 5.27 -63.19 49.31
N LEU A 6 4.19 -62.45 49.43
CA LEU A 6 3.69 -61.51 48.43
C LEU A 6 4.45 -60.19 48.59
N VAL A 7 5.11 -59.79 47.50
CA VAL A 7 5.76 -58.46 47.36
C VAL A 7 4.77 -57.53 46.64
N PRO A 8 4.41 -56.36 47.18
CA PRO A 8 3.58 -55.43 46.45
C PRO A 8 4.41 -54.59 45.44
N LEU A 9 4.02 -54.66 44.17
CA LEU A 9 4.49 -53.77 43.10
C LEU A 9 3.87 -52.37 43.33
N ILE A 10 4.73 -51.39 43.59
CA ILE A 10 4.36 -49.99 43.61
C ILE A 10 4.50 -49.46 42.20
N ALA A 11 3.35 -49.27 41.51
CA ALA A 11 3.33 -48.60 40.20
C ALA A 11 3.42 -47.08 40.40
N GLY A 12 4.61 -46.54 40.13
CA GLY A 12 4.84 -45.09 40.11
C GLY A 12 4.32 -44.48 38.82
N THR A 13 3.22 -43.78 38.86
CA THR A 13 2.69 -42.96 37.77
C THR A 13 3.51 -41.67 37.65
N MET A 14 4.37 -41.56 36.65
CA MET A 14 4.99 -40.29 36.25
C MET A 14 4.00 -39.42 35.48
N LEU A 15 3.55 -38.37 36.10
CA LEU A 15 2.81 -37.27 35.42
C LEU A 15 3.78 -36.41 34.64
N VAL A 16 3.82 -36.60 33.31
CA VAL A 16 4.53 -35.72 32.39
C VAL A 16 3.65 -34.49 32.16
N SER A 17 3.97 -33.37 32.82
CA SER A 17 3.34 -32.08 32.58
C SER A 17 3.86 -31.51 31.26
N ALA A 18 3.09 -31.64 30.18
CA ALA A 18 3.37 -30.96 28.90
C ALA A 18 3.07 -29.47 29.07
N GLY A 19 4.12 -28.68 29.33
CA GLY A 19 4.04 -27.23 29.33
C GLY A 19 3.76 -26.71 27.90
N LEU A 20 2.56 -26.19 27.67
CA LEU A 20 2.19 -25.53 26.42
C LEU A 20 2.89 -24.17 26.37
N VAL A 21 4.01 -24.06 25.64
CA VAL A 21 4.70 -22.80 25.39
C VAL A 21 3.88 -22.04 24.35
N LEU A 22 3.07 -21.08 24.78
CA LEU A 22 2.42 -20.11 23.89
C LEU A 22 3.49 -19.17 23.35
N ILE A 23 3.94 -19.41 22.13
CA ILE A 23 4.79 -18.46 21.38
C ILE A 23 3.88 -17.32 20.95
N ALA A 24 3.90 -16.21 21.69
CA ALA A 24 3.27 -14.98 21.27
C ALA A 24 4.01 -14.44 20.05
N SER A 25 3.44 -14.62 18.87
CA SER A 25 3.92 -13.99 17.63
C SER A 25 3.67 -12.49 17.74
N SER A 26 4.70 -11.72 18.08
CA SER A 26 4.63 -10.25 17.97
C SER A 26 4.37 -9.89 16.51
N PRO A 27 3.39 -9.01 16.21
CA PRO A 27 3.19 -8.53 14.85
C PRO A 27 4.48 -7.80 14.42
N VAL A 28 5.16 -8.35 13.44
CA VAL A 28 6.27 -7.65 12.78
C VAL A 28 5.66 -6.44 12.09
N HIS A 29 5.82 -5.25 12.67
CA HIS A 29 5.54 -4.01 11.97
C HIS A 29 6.60 -3.86 10.89
N ALA A 30 6.22 -4.11 9.64
CA ALA A 30 7.06 -3.77 8.51
C ALA A 30 7.31 -2.26 8.58
N GLY A 31 8.59 -1.86 8.63
CA GLY A 31 8.97 -0.46 8.55
C GLY A 31 8.55 0.14 7.20
N PRO A 32 8.64 1.46 7.03
CA PRO A 32 8.32 2.08 5.76
C PRO A 32 9.25 1.56 4.66
N LEU A 33 8.69 1.30 3.47
CA LEU A 33 9.47 0.99 2.26
C LEU A 33 10.44 2.15 1.95
N TYR A 34 9.92 3.37 2.10
CA TYR A 34 10.73 4.60 2.03
C TYR A 34 9.97 5.78 2.65
N THR A 35 10.74 6.81 2.98
CA THR A 35 10.24 8.15 3.30
C THR A 35 10.91 9.15 2.37
N LEU A 36 10.12 10.00 1.72
CA LEU A 36 10.58 10.98 0.72
C LEU A 36 10.13 12.38 1.12
N ASN A 37 11.08 13.31 1.29
CA ASN A 37 10.78 14.73 1.37
C ASN A 37 10.73 15.30 -0.05
N THR A 38 9.60 15.85 -0.44
CA THR A 38 9.32 16.23 -1.82
C THR A 38 8.37 17.43 -1.92
N LEU A 39 7.75 17.58 -3.08
CA LEU A 39 6.76 18.62 -3.37
C LEU A 39 5.40 18.01 -3.62
N CYS A 40 4.37 18.58 -3.01
CA CYS A 40 2.98 18.25 -3.24
C CYS A 40 2.18 19.51 -3.56
N SER A 41 1.12 19.37 -4.36
CA SER A 41 0.09 20.38 -4.52
C SER A 41 -1.30 19.76 -4.24
N VAL A 42 -2.18 20.55 -3.65
CA VAL A 42 -3.55 20.13 -3.29
C VAL A 42 -4.54 21.06 -3.97
N ALA A 43 -5.56 20.50 -4.58
CA ALA A 43 -6.62 21.23 -5.27
C ALA A 43 -6.09 22.26 -6.29
N GLY A 44 -5.02 21.95 -7.00
CA GLY A 44 -4.42 22.83 -7.98
C GLY A 44 -3.64 24.02 -7.40
N ALA A 45 -3.47 24.11 -6.07
CA ALA A 45 -2.67 25.15 -5.44
C ALA A 45 -1.17 25.01 -5.81
N PRO A 46 -0.37 26.08 -5.65
CA PRO A 46 1.07 25.99 -5.85
C PRO A 46 1.71 24.90 -5.01
N SER A 47 2.73 24.22 -5.57
CA SER A 47 3.43 23.15 -4.90
C SER A 47 4.13 23.63 -3.63
N SER A 48 4.02 22.84 -2.57
CA SER A 48 4.67 23.08 -1.28
C SER A 48 5.44 21.86 -0.82
N ARG A 49 6.33 22.01 0.16
CA ARG A 49 7.06 20.90 0.73
C ARG A 49 6.11 19.94 1.44
N CYS A 50 6.33 18.64 1.20
CA CYS A 50 5.58 17.57 1.83
C CYS A 50 6.48 16.37 2.12
N THR A 51 5.98 15.43 2.91
CA THR A 51 6.62 14.13 3.15
C THR A 51 5.70 13.04 2.65
N VAL A 52 6.25 12.11 1.88
CA VAL A 52 5.57 10.88 1.45
C VAL A 52 6.20 9.71 2.18
N GLU A 53 5.41 8.92 2.85
CA GLU A 53 5.80 7.66 3.47
C GLU A 53 5.07 6.52 2.78
N ALA A 54 5.81 5.57 2.22
CA ALA A 54 5.26 4.36 1.62
C ALA A 54 5.40 3.17 2.59
N VAL A 55 4.30 2.47 2.86
CA VAL A 55 4.25 1.33 3.79
C VAL A 55 3.41 0.23 3.19
N ASP A 56 3.92 -1.00 3.17
CA ASP A 56 3.11 -2.16 2.82
C ASP A 56 2.23 -2.58 3.98
N GLN A 57 0.96 -2.81 3.67
CA GLN A 57 -0.03 -3.35 4.60
C GLN A 57 -0.80 -4.49 3.93
N GLY A 58 -0.30 -5.69 4.08
CA GLY A 58 -0.82 -6.86 3.37
C GLY A 58 -0.60 -6.73 1.86
N SER A 59 -1.68 -6.78 1.07
CA SER A 59 -1.66 -6.63 -0.40
C SER A 59 -1.82 -5.19 -0.87
N VAL A 60 -1.76 -4.22 0.04
CA VAL A 60 -1.94 -2.79 -0.29
C VAL A 60 -0.72 -2.01 0.15
N THR A 61 -0.16 -1.21 -0.75
CA THR A 61 0.84 -0.20 -0.39
C THR A 61 0.14 1.12 -0.07
N LEU A 62 0.36 1.63 1.13
CA LEU A 62 -0.17 2.90 1.60
C LEU A 62 0.85 4.00 1.37
N TYR A 63 0.43 5.07 0.70
CA TYR A 63 1.20 6.29 0.50
C TYR A 63 0.59 7.40 1.35
N ARG A 64 1.26 7.74 2.45
CA ARG A 64 0.85 8.81 3.37
C ARG A 64 1.52 10.11 2.98
N HIS A 65 0.74 11.08 2.52
CA HIS A 65 1.20 12.39 2.10
C HIS A 65 0.92 13.40 3.21
N ARG A 66 1.98 13.91 3.86
CA ARG A 66 1.86 14.93 4.92
C ARG A 66 2.23 16.30 4.36
N ILE A 67 1.25 17.22 4.33
CA ILE A 67 1.34 18.54 3.77
C ILE A 67 0.95 19.53 4.87
N GLY A 68 1.93 20.15 5.52
CA GLY A 68 1.70 20.95 6.73
C GLY A 68 1.08 20.08 7.84
N LYS A 69 -0.16 20.41 8.25
CA LYS A 69 -0.91 19.68 9.27
C LYS A 69 -1.88 18.65 8.69
N GLN A 70 -2.00 18.60 7.37
CA GLN A 70 -2.93 17.68 6.69
C GLN A 70 -2.22 16.39 6.29
N GLU A 71 -2.94 15.27 6.38
CA GLU A 71 -2.52 13.99 5.87
C GLU A 71 -3.54 13.48 4.87
N THR A 72 -3.06 13.02 3.72
CA THR A 72 -3.86 12.30 2.73
C THR A 72 -3.23 10.95 2.51
N VAL A 73 -4.03 9.87 2.61
CA VAL A 73 -3.57 8.51 2.40
C VAL A 73 -4.16 7.95 1.11
N ILE A 74 -3.28 7.52 0.21
CA ILE A 74 -3.64 6.79 -1.01
C ILE A 74 -3.22 5.35 -0.83
N GLY A 75 -4.14 4.42 -1.04
CA GLY A 75 -3.88 2.98 -1.07
C GLY A 75 -3.85 2.49 -2.51
N ILE A 76 -2.82 1.70 -2.83
CA ILE A 76 -2.67 1.04 -4.11
C ILE A 76 -2.59 -0.47 -3.86
N SER A 77 -3.47 -1.24 -4.48
CA SER A 77 -3.42 -2.70 -4.53
C SER A 77 -3.17 -3.10 -5.98
N GLU A 78 -2.27 -4.05 -6.20
CA GLU A 78 -1.93 -4.52 -7.54
C GLU A 78 -2.55 -5.89 -7.84
N GLU A 79 -2.81 -6.68 -6.82
CA GLU A 79 -3.37 -8.03 -6.95
C GLU A 79 -4.79 -8.14 -6.36
N PRO A 80 -5.67 -8.93 -6.98
CA PRO A 80 -5.58 -9.56 -8.31
C PRO A 80 -5.76 -8.54 -9.46
N TYR A 81 -6.05 -7.28 -9.15
CA TYR A 81 -6.24 -6.16 -10.09
C TYR A 81 -5.74 -4.87 -9.46
N VAL A 82 -5.19 -3.99 -10.28
CA VAL A 82 -4.82 -2.64 -9.82
C VAL A 82 -6.07 -1.89 -9.37
N ARG A 83 -6.05 -1.45 -8.12
CA ARG A 83 -7.07 -0.58 -7.52
C ARG A 83 -6.39 0.56 -6.81
N MET A 84 -7.01 1.74 -6.87
CA MET A 84 -6.55 2.90 -6.11
C MET A 84 -7.71 3.52 -5.36
N GLY A 85 -7.43 3.93 -4.12
CA GLY A 85 -8.41 4.58 -3.26
C GLY A 85 -7.76 5.60 -2.35
N ARG A 86 -8.56 6.55 -1.87
CA ARG A 86 -8.18 7.53 -0.85
C ARG A 86 -8.90 7.18 0.45
N TRP A 87 -8.16 7.19 1.56
CA TRP A 87 -8.76 7.03 2.87
C TRP A 87 -9.56 8.28 3.28
N ASN A 88 -10.81 8.10 3.65
CA ASN A 88 -11.65 9.16 4.20
C ASN A 88 -11.72 8.99 5.72
N HIS A 89 -11.07 9.92 6.44
CA HIS A 89 -11.02 9.90 7.91
C HIS A 89 -12.38 10.14 8.56
N ALA A 90 -13.26 10.92 7.91
CA ALA A 90 -14.58 11.23 8.47
C ALA A 90 -15.52 10.02 8.48
N THR A 91 -15.43 9.18 7.46
CA THR A 91 -16.27 7.96 7.33
C THR A 91 -15.52 6.67 7.66
N SER A 92 -14.22 6.76 7.99
CA SER A 92 -13.33 5.62 8.22
C SER A 92 -13.45 4.55 7.13
N SER A 93 -13.44 4.99 5.87
CA SER A 93 -13.62 4.11 4.72
C SER A 93 -12.76 4.51 3.53
N TRP A 94 -12.44 3.53 2.69
CA TRP A 94 -11.78 3.77 1.42
C TRP A 94 -12.77 4.30 0.38
N GLN A 95 -12.39 5.37 -0.29
CA GLN A 95 -13.12 5.93 -1.43
C GLN A 95 -12.32 5.65 -2.70
N PRO A 96 -12.89 4.99 -3.71
CA PRO A 96 -12.23 4.79 -4.98
C PRO A 96 -11.80 6.12 -5.59
N LEU A 97 -10.61 6.15 -6.19
CA LEU A 97 -10.21 7.27 -7.03
C LEU A 97 -10.98 7.22 -8.36
N SER A 98 -11.24 8.38 -8.96
CA SER A 98 -11.80 8.47 -10.31
C SER A 98 -10.72 8.42 -11.38
N SER A 99 -9.52 8.94 -11.07
CA SER A 99 -8.41 8.96 -12.00
C SER A 99 -7.05 9.09 -11.30
N ALA A 100 -6.01 8.66 -12.01
CA ALA A 100 -4.62 8.98 -11.69
C ALA A 100 -3.90 9.35 -12.99
N THR A 101 -2.99 10.33 -12.91
CA THR A 101 -2.21 10.79 -14.06
C THR A 101 -0.75 10.85 -13.65
N ALA A 102 0.12 10.16 -14.38
CA ALA A 102 1.57 10.21 -14.19
C ALA A 102 2.19 11.00 -15.33
N ARG A 103 3.07 11.96 -15.00
CA ARG A 103 3.98 12.62 -15.93
C ARG A 103 5.39 12.17 -15.61
N LEU A 104 5.91 11.31 -16.49
CA LEU A 104 7.15 10.58 -16.22
C LEU A 104 8.38 11.51 -16.24
N SER A 105 8.45 12.48 -17.16
CA SER A 105 9.56 13.45 -17.22
C SER A 105 9.66 14.33 -15.97
N ALA A 106 8.53 14.66 -15.36
CA ALA A 106 8.46 15.48 -14.16
C ALA A 106 8.46 14.67 -12.85
N ASN A 107 8.51 13.33 -12.92
CA ASN A 107 8.35 12.44 -11.78
C ASN A 107 7.11 12.77 -10.92
N THR A 108 6.02 13.22 -11.56
CA THR A 108 4.82 13.68 -10.87
C THR A 108 3.67 12.73 -11.11
N VAL A 109 2.94 12.39 -10.05
CA VAL A 109 1.65 11.69 -10.12
C VAL A 109 0.57 12.57 -9.49
N CYS A 110 -0.58 12.66 -10.17
CA CYS A 110 -1.76 13.39 -9.70
C CYS A 110 -2.93 12.43 -9.55
N PHE A 111 -3.72 12.60 -8.52
CA PHE A 111 -4.90 11.80 -8.19
C PHE A 111 -6.16 12.66 -8.30
N ASN A 112 -7.24 12.11 -8.89
CA ASN A 112 -8.50 12.79 -9.15
C ASN A 112 -8.31 14.16 -9.83
N GLY A 113 -7.62 14.16 -10.96
CA GLY A 113 -7.23 15.40 -11.62
C GLY A 113 -6.12 16.12 -10.85
N THR A 114 -6.44 17.16 -10.10
CA THR A 114 -5.48 17.95 -9.32
C THR A 114 -5.78 17.97 -7.81
N ASP A 115 -6.63 17.04 -7.33
CA ASP A 115 -6.94 16.96 -5.89
C ASP A 115 -5.68 16.79 -5.04
N LEU A 116 -4.77 15.96 -5.51
CA LEU A 116 -3.44 15.78 -4.94
C LEU A 116 -2.45 15.47 -6.07
N CYS A 117 -1.43 16.29 -6.25
CA CYS A 117 -0.28 15.98 -7.10
C CYS A 117 0.99 15.88 -6.23
N VAL A 118 1.85 14.93 -6.54
CA VAL A 118 3.08 14.70 -5.78
C VAL A 118 4.24 14.35 -6.72
N VAL A 119 5.40 14.93 -6.48
CA VAL A 119 6.65 14.52 -7.11
C VAL A 119 7.18 13.29 -6.38
N ASN A 120 7.06 12.11 -6.99
CA ASN A 120 7.47 10.84 -6.38
C ASN A 120 8.29 9.98 -7.36
N PRO A 121 9.61 10.25 -7.46
CA PRO A 121 10.48 9.49 -8.34
C PRO A 121 10.57 8.01 -7.94
N ASN A 122 10.46 7.67 -6.65
CA ASN A 122 10.56 6.29 -6.19
C ASN A 122 9.41 5.45 -6.77
N TYR A 123 8.18 5.93 -6.62
CA TYR A 123 7.01 5.26 -7.19
C TYR A 123 7.10 5.15 -8.73
N LEU A 124 7.44 6.25 -9.41
CA LEU A 124 7.49 6.23 -10.88
C LEU A 124 8.68 5.45 -11.44
N ASN A 125 9.77 5.31 -10.69
CA ASN A 125 10.87 4.43 -11.07
C ASN A 125 10.47 2.96 -10.94
N SER A 126 9.76 2.56 -9.87
CA SER A 126 9.20 1.20 -9.76
C SER A 126 8.27 0.91 -10.93
N LEU A 127 7.36 1.85 -11.25
CA LEU A 127 6.45 1.70 -12.38
C LEU A 127 7.20 1.53 -13.73
N ARG A 128 8.28 2.30 -13.95
CA ARG A 128 9.13 2.15 -15.15
C ARG A 128 9.83 0.79 -15.19
N GLN A 129 10.30 0.29 -14.06
CA GLN A 129 10.94 -1.02 -13.97
C GLN A 129 9.97 -2.15 -14.31
N GLU A 130 8.76 -2.08 -13.78
CA GLU A 130 7.75 -3.12 -14.00
C GLU A 130 7.12 -3.06 -15.39
N LYS A 131 6.86 -1.87 -15.91
CA LYS A 131 6.11 -1.62 -17.16
C LYS A 131 6.98 -1.01 -18.26
N GLY A 132 8.30 -1.16 -18.16
CA GLY A 132 9.26 -0.51 -19.06
C GLY A 132 8.98 -0.67 -20.55
N ALA A 133 8.61 -1.88 -20.99
CA ALA A 133 8.27 -2.15 -22.38
C ALA A 133 7.09 -1.29 -22.90
N VAL A 134 6.10 -1.01 -22.02
CA VAL A 134 4.91 -0.23 -22.37
C VAL A 134 5.15 1.26 -22.22
N LEU A 135 5.99 1.67 -21.27
CA LEU A 135 6.23 3.08 -20.93
C LEU A 135 7.41 3.69 -21.67
N ASN A 136 8.18 2.89 -22.41
CA ASN A 136 9.35 3.39 -23.13
C ASN A 136 8.97 4.46 -24.17
N GLY A 137 9.63 5.63 -24.08
CA GLY A 137 9.39 6.77 -24.96
C GLY A 137 8.08 7.54 -24.68
N ARG A 138 7.36 7.20 -23.60
CA ARG A 138 6.13 7.88 -23.19
C ARG A 138 6.40 8.82 -22.02
N ASP A 139 5.65 9.93 -21.97
CA ASP A 139 5.72 10.89 -20.86
C ASP A 139 4.45 10.90 -20.02
N LEU A 140 3.28 10.84 -20.66
CA LEU A 140 1.99 10.91 -20.00
C LEU A 140 1.34 9.53 -19.95
N LEU A 141 0.94 9.11 -18.76
CA LEU A 141 0.02 8.00 -18.53
C LEU A 141 -1.16 8.53 -17.72
N LYS A 142 -2.37 8.38 -18.25
CA LYS A 142 -3.61 8.66 -17.55
C LYS A 142 -4.42 7.38 -17.39
N VAL A 143 -4.93 7.17 -16.18
CA VAL A 143 -5.75 6.01 -15.80
C VAL A 143 -7.06 6.52 -15.25
N THR A 144 -8.18 5.92 -15.62
CA THR A 144 -9.49 6.15 -15.01
C THR A 144 -9.94 4.88 -14.29
N PHE A 145 -10.65 5.06 -13.19
CA PHE A 145 -11.12 3.96 -12.35
C PHE A 145 -12.65 3.91 -12.34
N GLY A 146 -13.17 2.71 -12.22
CA GLY A 146 -14.59 2.47 -11.96
C GLY A 146 -14.96 2.72 -10.49
N SER A 147 -16.24 2.59 -10.18
CA SER A 147 -16.77 2.77 -8.82
C SER A 147 -16.23 1.76 -7.81
N ASP A 148 -15.67 0.67 -8.26
CA ASP A 148 -14.99 -0.36 -7.45
C ASP A 148 -13.48 -0.10 -7.27
N GLY A 149 -12.97 1.02 -7.79
CA GLY A 149 -11.57 1.42 -7.75
C GLY A 149 -10.65 0.69 -8.74
N ARG A 150 -11.20 -0.17 -9.62
CA ARG A 150 -10.42 -0.89 -10.65
C ARG A 150 -10.19 0.00 -11.86
N ILE A 151 -9.08 -0.26 -12.58
CA ILE A 151 -8.83 0.40 -13.85
C ILE A 151 -9.98 0.11 -14.81
N ASN A 152 -10.58 1.19 -15.31
CA ASN A 152 -11.64 1.17 -16.33
C ASN A 152 -11.07 1.45 -17.71
N ALA A 153 -10.20 2.46 -17.82
CA ALA A 153 -9.51 2.81 -19.05
C ALA A 153 -8.16 3.47 -18.77
N TYR A 154 -7.27 3.43 -19.75
CA TYR A 154 -6.01 4.14 -19.71
C TYR A 154 -5.63 4.67 -21.09
N CYS A 155 -4.82 5.70 -21.11
CA CYS A 155 -4.29 6.30 -22.33
C CYS A 155 -2.87 6.82 -22.10
N TYR A 156 -2.16 7.06 -23.20
CA TYR A 156 -0.80 7.57 -23.19
C TYR A 156 -0.69 8.78 -24.11
N ASP A 157 0.08 9.78 -23.69
CA ASP A 157 0.47 10.95 -24.48
C ASP A 157 -0.70 11.56 -25.29
N ASP A 158 -0.55 11.69 -26.61
CA ASP A 158 -1.57 12.28 -27.49
C ASP A 158 -2.85 11.45 -27.63
N GLY A 159 -2.82 10.17 -27.21
CA GLY A 159 -4.01 9.32 -27.14
C GLY A 159 -4.91 9.63 -25.96
N CYS A 160 -4.47 10.47 -25.01
CA CYS A 160 -5.32 10.91 -23.91
C CYS A 160 -6.21 12.07 -24.36
N PRO A 161 -7.55 11.99 -24.13
CA PRO A 161 -8.41 13.14 -24.38
C PRO A 161 -7.89 14.34 -23.61
N SER A 162 -7.74 15.49 -24.29
CA SER A 162 -7.44 16.73 -23.61
C SER A 162 -8.56 16.99 -22.60
N THR A 163 -8.24 17.00 -21.31
CA THR A 163 -9.17 17.57 -20.33
C THR A 163 -9.14 19.07 -20.56
N ALA A 164 -10.06 19.56 -21.39
CA ALA A 164 -10.36 20.97 -21.41
C ALA A 164 -10.78 21.40 -19.98
N PRO A 165 -10.36 22.57 -19.52
CA PRO A 165 -10.70 23.08 -18.20
C PRO A 165 -12.19 23.24 -18.00
#